data_d80e4a9351aafa21a65209915a1a07d3
#
_entry.id   d80e4a9351aafa21a65209915a1a07d3
#
_cell.length_a   1.000
_cell.length_b   1.000
_cell.length_c   1.000
_cell.angle_alpha   90.00
_cell.angle_beta   90.00
_cell.angle_gamma   90.00
#
_symmetry.space_group_name_H-M   'P 1'
#
loop_
_entity.id
_entity.type
_entity.pdbx_description
1 polymer ?
#
loop_
_entity_poly.entity_id
_entity_poly.type
_entity_poly.pdbx_seq_one_letter_code
_entity_poly.pdbx_strand_id
1 'polypeptide(L)'
;VSLREPGLTRIMSSGTGLGSGTAAAVIVGLWYLAEWYEEVATSVLALGLTGPVVLTLMGLVQRPFPPNPVCVTGGEMVAHSFPSGHAAGVTVFALLAARSGRLPLAPTAALATLVAVSRMYLGTHYLSDTLVGIGIGAAAFLVATQLLTSTRRSLVTYLQDRTAATQ
;
A
#
# COMPACT_ATOMS: atom_id res chain seq x y z
N VAL A 1 -19.98 11.26 15.17
CA VAL A 1 -18.87 12.13 15.63
C VAL A 1 -18.81 12.17 17.17
N SER A 2 -19.94 12.06 17.87
CA SER A 2 -20.02 11.98 19.35
C SER A 2 -19.50 10.66 19.96
N LEU A 3 -19.12 9.69 19.13
CA LEU A 3 -18.65 8.37 19.57
C LEU A 3 -17.11 8.23 19.58
N ARG A 4 -16.38 9.30 19.32
CA ARG A 4 -14.92 9.26 19.36
C ARG A 4 -14.41 9.39 20.80
N GLU A 5 -13.84 8.33 21.29
CA GLU A 5 -13.24 8.29 22.62
C GLU A 5 -11.76 8.71 22.52
N PRO A 6 -11.25 9.58 23.43
CA PRO A 6 -9.90 10.15 23.32
C PRO A 6 -8.78 9.10 23.29
N GLY A 7 -8.88 8.02 24.09
CA GLY A 7 -7.89 6.94 24.09
C GLY A 7 -7.84 6.19 22.78
N LEU A 8 -9.00 5.81 22.25
CA LEU A 8 -9.11 5.12 20.95
C LEU A 8 -8.66 6.03 19.81
N THR A 9 -8.99 7.33 19.85
CA THR A 9 -8.54 8.30 18.85
C THR A 9 -7.02 8.38 18.78
N ARG A 10 -6.34 8.35 19.94
CA ARG A 10 -4.87 8.34 20.01
C ARG A 10 -4.28 7.07 19.37
N ILE A 11 -4.84 5.89 19.67
CA ILE A 11 -4.41 4.62 19.07
C ILE A 11 -4.60 4.66 17.56
N MET A 12 -5.76 5.08 17.09
CA MET A 12 -6.08 5.15 15.66
C MET A 12 -5.21 6.17 14.91
N SER A 13 -4.93 7.33 15.51
CA SER A 13 -4.07 8.35 14.90
C SER A 13 -2.59 7.93 14.85
N SER A 14 -2.10 7.21 15.85
CA SER A 14 -0.75 6.65 15.83
C SER A 14 -0.64 5.48 14.84
N GLY A 15 -1.61 4.57 14.87
CA GLY A 15 -1.62 3.39 13.98
C GLY A 15 -1.75 3.74 12.50
N THR A 16 -2.52 4.78 12.16
CA THR A 16 -2.70 5.20 10.77
C THR A 16 -1.39 5.62 10.10
N GLY A 17 -0.40 6.11 10.87
CA GLY A 17 0.91 6.49 10.37
C GLY A 17 1.65 5.36 9.64
N LEU A 18 1.39 4.10 10.01
CA LEU A 18 1.97 2.93 9.35
C LEU A 18 1.53 2.79 7.88
N GLY A 19 0.42 3.38 7.50
CA GLY A 19 -0.04 3.41 6.11
C GLY A 19 0.49 4.60 5.29
N SER A 20 1.35 5.43 5.85
CA SER A 20 1.93 6.58 5.14
C SER A 20 3.03 6.17 4.16
N GLY A 21 3.26 7.00 3.14
CA GLY A 21 4.36 6.81 2.20
C GLY A 21 5.72 6.82 2.88
N THR A 22 5.88 7.61 3.94
CA THR A 22 7.12 7.66 4.74
C THR A 22 7.36 6.33 5.45
N ALA A 23 6.34 5.77 6.10
CA ALA A 23 6.46 4.46 6.73
C ALA A 23 6.76 3.36 5.70
N ALA A 24 6.10 3.40 4.55
CA ALA A 24 6.37 2.49 3.45
C ALA A 24 7.84 2.57 2.98
N ALA A 25 8.38 3.77 2.80
CA ALA A 25 9.77 3.96 2.41
C ALA A 25 10.75 3.41 3.46
N VAL A 26 10.49 3.64 4.75
CA VAL A 26 11.31 3.08 5.85
C VAL A 26 11.26 1.55 5.86
N ILE A 27 10.07 0.96 5.76
CA ILE A 27 9.89 -0.50 5.76
C ILE A 27 10.64 -1.14 4.58
N VAL A 28 10.45 -0.61 3.39
CA VAL A 28 11.14 -1.10 2.17
C VAL A 28 12.65 -0.90 2.27
N GLY A 29 13.11 0.22 2.84
CA GLY A 29 14.52 0.46 3.10
C GLY A 29 15.13 -0.55 4.07
N LEU A 30 14.43 -0.89 5.15
CA LEU A 30 14.87 -1.94 6.08
C LEU A 30 14.94 -3.32 5.42
N TRP A 31 14.00 -3.66 4.54
CA TRP A 31 14.06 -4.91 3.77
C TRP A 31 15.22 -4.93 2.78
N TYR A 32 15.55 -3.78 2.19
CA TYR A 32 16.74 -3.66 1.33
C TYR A 32 18.03 -3.93 2.12
N LEU A 33 18.15 -3.37 3.32
CA LEU A 33 19.29 -3.62 4.21
C LEU A 33 19.35 -5.08 4.71
N ALA A 34 18.19 -5.74 4.82
CA ALA A 34 18.08 -7.16 5.17
C ALA A 34 18.26 -8.08 3.97
N GLU A 35 18.57 -7.56 2.78
CA GLU A 35 18.77 -8.30 1.53
C GLU A 35 17.51 -9.06 1.04
N TRP A 36 16.32 -8.54 1.37
CA TRP A 36 15.04 -9.11 0.92
C TRP A 36 14.63 -8.50 -0.44
N TYR A 37 15.46 -8.70 -1.44
CA TYR A 37 15.34 -8.02 -2.73
C TYR A 37 14.06 -8.35 -3.49
N GLU A 38 13.49 -9.55 -3.33
CA GLU A 38 12.21 -9.91 -3.96
C GLU A 38 11.05 -9.09 -3.36
N GLU A 39 11.01 -8.96 -2.04
CA GLU A 39 10.03 -8.15 -1.31
C GLU A 39 10.18 -6.67 -1.66
N VAL A 40 11.41 -6.18 -1.72
CA VAL A 40 11.74 -4.80 -2.13
C VAL A 40 11.25 -4.53 -3.55
N ALA A 41 11.62 -5.35 -4.52
CA ALA A 41 11.24 -5.17 -5.91
C ALA A 41 9.71 -5.19 -6.10
N THR A 42 9.04 -6.14 -5.43
CA THR A 42 7.58 -6.25 -5.49
C THR A 42 6.90 -5.03 -4.88
N SER A 43 7.38 -4.58 -3.70
CA SER A 43 6.81 -3.42 -3.02
C SER A 43 7.03 -2.13 -3.80
N VAL A 44 8.25 -1.88 -4.27
CA VAL A 44 8.58 -0.68 -5.04
C VAL A 44 7.74 -0.60 -6.31
N LEU A 45 7.61 -1.71 -7.04
CA LEU A 45 6.82 -1.72 -8.26
C LEU A 45 5.32 -1.57 -7.97
N ALA A 46 4.78 -2.30 -6.99
CA ALA A 46 3.35 -2.23 -6.63
C ALA A 46 2.97 -0.85 -6.08
N LEU A 47 3.76 -0.29 -5.16
CA LEU A 47 3.51 1.05 -4.62
C LEU A 47 3.72 2.14 -5.68
N GLY A 48 4.71 1.97 -6.57
CA GLY A 48 4.97 2.84 -7.71
C GLY A 48 3.81 2.86 -8.72
N LEU A 49 3.09 1.75 -8.89
CA LEU A 49 1.85 1.69 -9.68
C LEU A 49 0.66 2.29 -8.91
N THR A 50 0.58 2.04 -7.60
CA THR A 50 -0.51 2.51 -6.75
C THR A 50 -0.56 4.03 -6.67
N GLY A 51 0.59 4.68 -6.45
CA GLY A 51 0.67 6.13 -6.24
C GLY A 51 0.04 6.96 -7.37
N PRO A 52 0.49 6.81 -8.63
CA PRO A 52 -0.08 7.54 -9.76
C PRO A 52 -1.59 7.30 -9.94
N VAL A 53 -2.07 6.06 -9.76
CA VAL A 53 -3.50 5.74 -9.86
C VAL A 53 -4.30 6.47 -8.79
N VAL A 54 -3.84 6.43 -7.54
CA VAL A 54 -4.50 7.14 -6.41
C VAL A 54 -4.52 8.64 -6.65
N LEU A 55 -3.39 9.24 -7.03
CA LEU A 55 -3.30 10.69 -7.27
C LEU A 55 -4.18 11.14 -8.45
N THR A 56 -4.20 10.36 -9.53
CA THR A 56 -5.06 10.66 -10.70
C THR A 56 -6.54 10.61 -10.31
N LEU A 57 -6.98 9.55 -9.64
CA LEU A 57 -8.39 9.42 -9.20
C LEU A 57 -8.76 10.49 -8.16
N MET A 58 -7.85 10.86 -7.28
CA MET A 58 -8.05 11.95 -6.32
C MET A 58 -8.28 13.28 -7.03
N GLY A 59 -7.50 13.58 -8.06
CA GLY A 59 -7.65 14.79 -8.86
C GLY A 59 -8.90 14.81 -9.74
N LEU A 60 -9.36 13.64 -10.22
CA LEU A 60 -10.57 13.54 -11.06
C LEU A 60 -11.86 13.56 -10.25
N VAL A 61 -11.93 12.85 -9.14
CA VAL A 61 -13.18 12.69 -8.35
C VAL A 61 -13.40 13.84 -7.38
N GLN A 62 -12.32 14.39 -6.82
CA GLN A 62 -12.33 15.56 -5.91
C GLN A 62 -13.36 15.45 -4.77
N ARG A 63 -13.53 14.26 -4.19
CA ARG A 63 -14.50 14.00 -3.15
C ARG A 63 -14.12 14.71 -1.85
N PRO A 64 -15.01 15.49 -1.22
CA PRO A 64 -14.72 16.13 0.07
C PRO A 64 -14.56 15.07 1.18
N PHE A 65 -13.84 15.46 2.23
CA PHE A 65 -13.71 14.62 3.43
C PHE A 65 -15.05 14.46 4.15
N PRO A 66 -15.23 13.35 4.89
CA PRO A 66 -16.32 13.25 5.87
C PRO A 66 -16.30 14.43 6.85
N PRO A 67 -17.45 14.78 7.47
CA PRO A 67 -17.51 15.87 8.44
C PRO A 67 -16.56 15.67 9.63
N ASN A 68 -15.91 16.76 10.07
CA ASN A 68 -15.00 16.79 11.22
C ASN A 68 -13.86 15.75 11.16
N PRO A 69 -13.01 15.76 10.12
CA PRO A 69 -11.87 14.85 10.04
C PRO A 69 -10.85 15.15 11.14
N VAL A 70 -10.23 14.11 11.68
CA VAL A 70 -9.12 14.20 12.64
C VAL A 70 -7.84 13.81 11.90
N CYS A 71 -6.71 14.45 12.23
CA CYS A 71 -5.41 14.16 11.61
C CYS A 71 -5.34 14.40 10.09
N VAL A 72 -6.05 15.38 9.57
CA VAL A 72 -5.78 15.94 8.25
C VAL A 72 -4.59 16.88 8.39
N THR A 73 -3.40 16.30 8.53
CA THR A 73 -2.13 17.01 8.49
C THR A 73 -1.59 16.85 7.08
N GLY A 74 -1.96 17.68 6.20
CA GLY A 74 -1.43 17.63 4.87
C GLY A 74 -1.59 18.98 4.24
N GLY A 75 -0.53 19.48 3.66
CA GLY A 75 -0.64 20.59 2.75
C GLY A 75 -1.59 20.23 1.58
N GLU A 76 -1.73 21.12 0.65
CA GLU A 76 -2.67 21.08 -0.48
C GLU A 76 -2.70 19.78 -1.32
N MET A 77 -1.69 18.89 -1.16
CA MET A 77 -1.61 17.63 -1.89
C MET A 77 -2.62 16.55 -1.45
N VAL A 78 -3.30 16.72 -0.30
CA VAL A 78 -4.31 15.76 0.20
C VAL A 78 -5.63 16.49 0.41
N ALA A 79 -6.13 17.10 -0.66
CA ALA A 79 -7.36 17.89 -0.60
C ALA A 79 -8.65 17.06 -0.62
N HIS A 80 -8.59 15.76 -0.96
CA HIS A 80 -9.76 14.95 -1.28
C HIS A 80 -9.72 13.58 -0.63
N SER A 81 -10.90 13.00 -0.36
CA SER A 81 -10.99 11.74 0.37
C SER A 81 -10.86 10.49 -0.51
N PHE A 82 -11.14 10.59 -1.81
CA PHE A 82 -11.20 9.43 -2.69
C PHE A 82 -10.02 9.35 -3.65
N PRO A 83 -9.44 8.17 -3.82
CA PRO A 83 -9.53 6.97 -3.00
C PRO A 83 -8.55 6.99 -1.81
N SER A 84 -8.62 6.00 -0.89
CA SER A 84 -7.72 5.92 0.24
C SER A 84 -6.35 5.36 -0.15
N GLY A 85 -5.33 6.21 -0.24
CA GLY A 85 -3.95 5.81 -0.49
C GLY A 85 -3.34 4.96 0.64
N HIS A 86 -3.71 5.24 1.91
CA HIS A 86 -3.29 4.41 3.05
C HIS A 86 -3.81 2.99 2.93
N ALA A 87 -5.11 2.81 2.61
CA ALA A 87 -5.69 1.49 2.43
C ALA A 87 -5.04 0.74 1.25
N ALA A 88 -4.75 1.44 0.16
CA ALA A 88 -4.06 0.86 -0.99
C ALA A 88 -2.64 0.38 -0.63
N GLY A 89 -1.85 1.21 0.05
CA GLY A 89 -0.48 0.87 0.45
C GLY A 89 -0.41 -0.32 1.41
N VAL A 90 -1.24 -0.32 2.48
CA VAL A 90 -1.22 -1.44 3.44
C VAL A 90 -1.75 -2.75 2.84
N THR A 91 -2.60 -2.68 1.82
CA THR A 91 -3.05 -3.86 1.08
C THR A 91 -1.89 -4.51 0.32
N VAL A 92 -1.01 -3.72 -0.29
CA VAL A 92 0.22 -4.24 -0.93
C VAL A 92 1.05 -5.03 0.09
N PHE A 93 1.27 -4.48 1.29
CA PHE A 93 2.05 -5.17 2.33
C PHE A 93 1.36 -6.43 2.86
N ALA A 94 0.03 -6.42 3.04
CA ALA A 94 -0.71 -7.60 3.47
C ALA A 94 -0.65 -8.73 2.43
N LEU A 95 -0.79 -8.43 1.15
CA LEU A 95 -0.68 -9.40 0.06
C LEU A 95 0.75 -9.89 -0.11
N LEU A 96 1.74 -9.03 0.08
CA LEU A 96 3.13 -9.44 0.10
C LEU A 96 3.40 -10.43 1.23
N ALA A 97 2.89 -10.17 2.45
CA ALA A 97 3.02 -11.09 3.57
C ALA A 97 2.33 -12.44 3.30
N ALA A 98 1.21 -12.44 2.61
CA ALA A 98 0.52 -13.66 2.22
C ALA A 98 1.33 -14.50 1.20
N ARG A 99 2.18 -13.85 0.40
CA ARG A 99 3.03 -14.52 -0.61
C ARG A 99 4.44 -14.83 -0.11
N SER A 100 5.01 -13.96 0.71
CA SER A 100 6.37 -14.07 1.22
C SER A 100 6.41 -15.05 2.41
N GLY A 101 7.29 -16.03 2.37
CA GLY A 101 7.54 -16.89 3.54
C GLY A 101 8.31 -16.20 4.69
N ARG A 102 8.73 -14.95 4.50
CA ARG A 102 9.54 -14.18 5.48
C ARG A 102 8.70 -13.28 6.36
N LEU A 103 7.59 -12.76 5.82
CA LEU A 103 6.71 -11.84 6.54
C LEU A 103 5.61 -12.61 7.27
N PRO A 104 5.37 -12.33 8.58
CA PRO A 104 4.30 -12.98 9.31
C PRO A 104 2.94 -12.41 8.86
N LEU A 105 2.12 -13.26 8.23
CA LEU A 105 0.83 -12.84 7.66
C LEU A 105 -0.12 -12.26 8.70
N ALA A 106 -0.31 -12.94 9.83
CA ALA A 106 -1.33 -12.55 10.81
C ALA A 106 -1.11 -11.13 11.38
N PRO A 107 0.07 -10.77 11.93
CA PRO A 107 0.29 -9.41 12.41
C PRO A 107 0.28 -8.38 11.27
N THR A 108 0.79 -8.70 10.08
CA THR A 108 0.75 -7.76 8.95
C THR A 108 -0.67 -7.48 8.50
N ALA A 109 -1.51 -8.51 8.38
CA ALA A 109 -2.92 -8.36 8.04
C ALA A 109 -3.71 -7.61 9.12
N ALA A 110 -3.41 -7.86 10.41
CA ALA A 110 -4.02 -7.14 11.51
C ALA A 110 -3.67 -5.64 11.48
N LEU A 111 -2.40 -5.29 11.25
CA LEU A 111 -1.97 -3.90 11.10
C LEU A 111 -2.58 -3.24 9.87
N ALA A 112 -2.65 -3.93 8.72
CA ALA A 112 -3.31 -3.41 7.52
C ALA A 112 -4.80 -3.12 7.78
N THR A 113 -5.49 -4.02 8.46
CA THR A 113 -6.89 -3.83 8.87
C THR A 113 -7.03 -2.66 9.84
N LEU A 114 -6.16 -2.54 10.83
CA LEU A 114 -6.14 -1.42 11.77
C LEU A 114 -5.99 -0.08 11.03
N VAL A 115 -5.05 0.01 10.09
CA VAL A 115 -4.86 1.22 9.26
C VAL A 115 -6.12 1.51 8.44
N ALA A 116 -6.67 0.54 7.72
CA ALA A 116 -7.88 0.73 6.92
C ALA A 116 -9.07 1.22 7.76
N VAL A 117 -9.31 0.61 8.91
CA VAL A 117 -10.36 1.00 9.87
C VAL A 117 -10.09 2.38 10.46
N SER A 118 -8.85 2.69 10.79
CA SER A 118 -8.47 4.00 11.36
C SER A 118 -8.84 5.15 10.42
N ARG A 119 -8.76 4.97 9.10
CA ARG A 119 -9.12 6.01 8.12
C ARG A 119 -10.60 6.39 8.18
N MET A 120 -11.47 5.42 8.42
CA MET A 120 -12.90 5.65 8.60
C MET A 120 -13.20 6.24 9.99
N TYR A 121 -12.59 5.69 11.04
CA TYR A 121 -12.74 6.18 12.41
C TYR A 121 -12.32 7.65 12.56
N LEU A 122 -11.20 8.03 11.95
CA LEU A 122 -10.68 9.39 11.97
C LEU A 122 -11.48 10.35 11.05
N GLY A 123 -12.42 9.83 10.25
CA GLY A 123 -13.24 10.63 9.33
C GLY A 123 -12.44 11.23 8.17
N THR A 124 -11.35 10.60 7.78
CA THR A 124 -10.54 11.03 6.63
C THR A 124 -10.97 10.37 5.34
N HIS A 125 -11.68 9.24 5.43
CA HIS A 125 -12.21 8.52 4.28
C HIS A 125 -13.58 7.92 4.59
N TYR A 126 -14.41 7.77 3.55
CA TYR A 126 -15.60 6.94 3.58
C TYR A 126 -15.24 5.46 3.40
N LEU A 127 -16.15 4.58 3.75
CA LEU A 127 -15.97 3.13 3.51
C LEU A 127 -15.67 2.82 2.04
N SER A 128 -16.37 3.48 1.11
CA SER A 128 -16.14 3.31 -0.34
C SER A 128 -14.73 3.71 -0.76
N ASP A 129 -14.17 4.79 -0.20
CA ASP A 129 -12.80 5.24 -0.50
C ASP A 129 -11.78 4.20 -0.07
N THR A 130 -12.04 3.58 1.09
CA THR A 130 -11.19 2.53 1.66
C THR A 130 -11.28 1.24 0.83
N LEU A 131 -12.49 0.81 0.44
CA LEU A 131 -12.68 -0.38 -0.39
C LEU A 131 -12.05 -0.23 -1.78
N VAL A 132 -12.22 0.94 -2.41
CA VAL A 132 -11.56 1.22 -3.70
C VAL A 132 -10.04 1.27 -3.53
N GLY A 133 -9.53 1.87 -2.46
CA GLY A 133 -8.11 1.84 -2.13
C GLY A 133 -7.57 0.40 -2.02
N ILE A 134 -8.26 -0.47 -1.29
CA ILE A 134 -7.92 -1.90 -1.19
C ILE A 134 -7.88 -2.54 -2.59
N GLY A 135 -8.89 -2.29 -3.42
CA GLY A 135 -8.94 -2.80 -4.80
C GLY A 135 -7.76 -2.34 -5.65
N ILE A 136 -7.38 -1.06 -5.55
CA ILE A 136 -6.21 -0.50 -6.27
C ILE A 136 -4.92 -1.18 -5.79
N GLY A 137 -4.71 -1.28 -4.48
CA GLY A 137 -3.52 -1.93 -3.93
C GLY A 137 -3.41 -3.39 -4.35
N ALA A 138 -4.53 -4.13 -4.34
CA ALA A 138 -4.58 -5.52 -4.78
C ALA A 138 -4.26 -5.66 -6.29
N ALA A 139 -4.87 -4.84 -7.13
CA ALA A 139 -4.61 -4.85 -8.58
C ALA A 139 -3.14 -4.50 -8.87
N ALA A 140 -2.59 -3.47 -8.25
CA ALA A 140 -1.20 -3.07 -8.41
C ALA A 140 -0.23 -4.19 -7.98
N PHE A 141 -0.51 -4.86 -6.85
CA PHE A 141 0.27 -6.00 -6.40
C PHE A 141 0.26 -7.17 -7.40
N LEU A 142 -0.91 -7.52 -7.94
CA LEU A 142 -1.04 -8.58 -8.94
C LEU A 142 -0.27 -8.25 -10.22
N VAL A 143 -0.41 -7.02 -10.72
CA VAL A 143 0.34 -6.55 -11.90
C VAL A 143 1.84 -6.57 -11.64
N ALA A 144 2.31 -6.05 -10.51
CA ALA A 144 3.72 -6.04 -10.15
C ALA A 144 4.31 -7.46 -10.10
N THR A 145 3.60 -8.39 -9.48
CA THR A 145 4.05 -9.79 -9.38
C THR A 145 4.07 -10.50 -10.73
N GLN A 146 3.11 -10.22 -11.61
CA GLN A 146 3.10 -10.77 -12.97
C GLN A 146 4.27 -10.23 -13.80
N LEU A 147 4.53 -8.92 -13.76
CA LEU A 147 5.63 -8.29 -14.48
C LEU A 147 6.98 -8.84 -14.02
N LEU A 148 7.24 -8.93 -12.73
CA LEU A 148 8.49 -9.46 -12.21
C LEU A 148 8.69 -10.94 -12.58
N THR A 149 7.62 -11.75 -12.54
CA THR A 149 7.69 -13.16 -12.90
C THR A 149 7.95 -13.35 -14.39
N SER A 150 7.31 -12.57 -15.26
CA SER A 150 7.51 -12.65 -16.71
C SER A 150 8.92 -12.21 -17.11
N THR A 151 9.43 -11.13 -16.54
CA THR A 151 10.80 -10.65 -16.78
C THR A 151 11.83 -11.69 -16.37
N ARG A 152 11.66 -12.32 -15.20
CA ARG A 152 12.56 -13.38 -14.73
C ARG A 152 12.56 -14.59 -15.68
N ARG A 153 11.40 -15.02 -16.15
CA ARG A 153 11.27 -16.12 -17.12
C ARG A 153 12.01 -15.80 -18.43
N SER A 154 11.77 -14.62 -18.99
CA SER A 154 12.40 -14.17 -20.23
C SER A 154 13.92 -14.13 -20.13
N LEU A 155 14.47 -13.66 -19.01
CA LEU A 155 15.91 -13.64 -18.75
C LEU A 155 16.50 -15.04 -18.66
N VAL A 156 15.84 -15.96 -17.97
CA VAL A 156 16.30 -17.37 -17.86
C VAL A 156 16.34 -18.03 -19.23
N THR A 157 15.27 -17.89 -20.04
CA THR A 157 15.22 -18.43 -21.41
C THR A 157 16.33 -17.84 -22.29
N TYR A 158 16.51 -16.52 -22.26
CA TYR A 158 17.57 -15.85 -23.02
C TYR A 158 18.98 -16.36 -22.67
N LEU A 159 19.26 -16.56 -21.38
CA LEU A 159 20.55 -17.08 -20.92
C LEU A 159 20.77 -18.53 -21.34
N GLN A 160 19.73 -19.38 -21.27
CA GLN A 160 19.79 -20.77 -21.73
C GLN A 160 20.08 -20.88 -23.22
N ASP A 161 19.41 -20.06 -24.05
CA ASP A 161 19.63 -20.03 -25.50
C ASP A 161 21.07 -19.61 -25.84
N ARG A 162 21.62 -18.63 -25.10
CA ARG A 162 23.00 -18.19 -25.27
C ARG A 162 24.01 -19.28 -24.94
N THR A 163 23.81 -20.03 -23.86
CA THR A 163 24.72 -21.11 -23.47
C THR A 163 24.66 -22.30 -24.44
N ALA A 164 23.48 -22.59 -25.01
CA ALA A 164 23.33 -23.63 -26.03
C ALA A 164 24.01 -23.28 -27.38
N ALA A 165 24.04 -22.00 -27.74
CA ALA A 165 24.64 -21.51 -28.98
C ALA A 165 26.18 -21.43 -28.94
N THR A 166 26.79 -21.62 -27.76
CA THR A 166 28.27 -21.59 -27.58
C THR A 166 28.89 -22.97 -27.42
N GLN A 167 28.10 -24.05 -27.50
CA GLN A 167 28.54 -25.46 -27.56
C GLN A 167 28.47 -25.99 -28.97
#